data_7ed0c576b908a61de99fd1da453faaab
#
_entry.id   7ed0c576b908a61de99fd1da453faaab
#
_cell.length_a   1.000
_cell.length_b   1.000
_cell.length_c   1.000
_cell.angle_alpha   90.00
_cell.angle_beta   90.00
_cell.angle_gamma   90.00
#
_symmetry.space_group_name_H-M   'P 1'
#
loop_
_entity.id
_entity.type
_entity.pdbx_description
1 polymer ?
#
loop_
_entity_poly.entity_id
_entity_poly.type
_entity_poly.pdbx_seq_one_letter_code
_entity_poly.pdbx_strand_id
1 'polypeptide(L)'
;LRQQYLFIIIKKESYNIIVLKLRIIVGWWMNNQSRQALWLALAGSIVLMIGMGYGRFAFTGVLPLMLNEGLLTLHEGNLAASANYAGYLVGALLLARVQPGAATRLSIISAGLTIASLALLAWVSSPWTIITLRAVAGALSAITLIAGSLWLLEHMGHHHGAPLLYAGVGLGIFISAEGIALGHALSLTSQQIWLLCALCAGLLLALAIRWLLTPPAALVRVSHVETSLPASGSDTRRAAWRLLMVYGLAGFGYIITATYLPLFLSGSLQSVDPVHLWALFGLAAAPSCLIWHMLVLKWGYRQALTRNLLVQALGVILPACSASLLFCVLSALLVGFTFMGTVTIALPKAKSLSHQVSFNMIAAMTALYGVGQIAGPLIAGALYQIAASFNPALYAAALALLIAAGLVFTERQA
;
A
#
# COMPACT_ATOMS: atom_id res chain seq x y z
N LEU A 1 29.20 44.03 -12.09
CA LEU A 1 28.21 43.60 -13.12
C LEU A 1 28.75 42.53 -14.06
N ARG A 2 29.98 42.68 -14.65
CA ARG A 2 30.56 41.67 -15.60
C ARG A 2 30.80 40.29 -14.95
N GLN A 3 31.28 40.23 -13.70
CA GLN A 3 31.52 38.97 -12.99
C GLN A 3 30.24 38.26 -12.60
N GLN A 4 29.17 38.93 -12.27
CA GLN A 4 27.86 38.34 -11.96
C GLN A 4 27.21 37.74 -13.21
N TYR A 5 27.34 38.40 -14.36
CA TYR A 5 26.84 37.84 -15.64
C TYR A 5 27.60 36.59 -16.08
N LEU A 6 28.94 36.56 -15.87
CA LEU A 6 29.78 35.38 -16.17
C LEU A 6 29.35 34.18 -15.31
N PHE A 7 29.05 34.40 -14.01
CA PHE A 7 28.64 33.37 -13.08
C PHE A 7 27.26 32.78 -13.41
N ILE A 8 26.34 33.63 -13.89
CA ILE A 8 24.99 33.20 -14.34
C ILE A 8 25.07 32.39 -15.65
N ILE A 9 25.93 32.80 -16.59
CA ILE A 9 26.14 32.07 -17.84
C ILE A 9 26.78 30.70 -17.61
N ILE A 10 27.81 30.63 -16.77
CA ILE A 10 28.48 29.37 -16.41
C ILE A 10 27.51 28.43 -15.68
N LYS A 11 26.66 28.95 -14.78
CA LYS A 11 25.66 28.16 -14.07
C LYS A 11 24.56 27.62 -15.01
N LYS A 12 24.17 28.40 -16.01
CA LYS A 12 23.16 28.02 -17.02
C LYS A 12 23.73 26.99 -18.03
N GLU A 13 24.99 27.12 -18.44
CA GLU A 13 25.66 26.14 -19.28
C GLU A 13 25.91 24.83 -18.51
N SER A 14 26.36 24.89 -17.25
CA SER A 14 26.52 23.70 -16.42
C SER A 14 25.21 22.97 -16.18
N TYR A 15 24.10 23.69 -15.99
CA TYR A 15 22.77 23.10 -15.86
C TYR A 15 22.32 22.42 -17.15
N ASN A 16 22.52 23.05 -18.29
CA ASN A 16 22.20 22.49 -19.60
C ASN A 16 23.08 21.28 -19.94
N ILE A 17 24.34 21.29 -19.58
CA ILE A 17 25.25 20.15 -19.76
C ILE A 17 24.85 18.99 -18.85
N ILE A 18 24.43 19.24 -17.62
CA ILE A 18 23.93 18.20 -16.69
C ILE A 18 22.62 17.62 -17.23
N VAL A 19 21.70 18.45 -17.67
CA VAL A 19 20.40 18.00 -18.28
C VAL A 19 20.65 17.26 -19.59
N LEU A 20 21.58 17.71 -20.41
CA LEU A 20 21.97 17.01 -21.65
C LEU A 20 22.68 15.69 -21.36
N LYS A 21 23.59 15.66 -20.38
CA LYS A 21 24.23 14.41 -19.92
C LYS A 21 23.23 13.45 -19.31
N LEU A 22 22.26 13.93 -18.51
CA LEU A 22 21.17 13.11 -17.99
C LEU A 22 20.27 12.60 -19.14
N ARG A 23 19.94 13.41 -20.13
CA ARG A 23 19.19 12.97 -21.33
C ARG A 23 19.98 11.99 -22.19
N ILE A 24 21.30 12.18 -22.33
CA ILE A 24 22.19 11.27 -23.06
C ILE A 24 22.37 9.97 -22.27
N ILE A 25 22.61 10.03 -20.96
CA ILE A 25 22.72 8.85 -20.08
C ILE A 25 21.40 8.08 -20.05
N VAL A 26 20.26 8.73 -19.88
CA VAL A 26 18.95 8.07 -19.90
C VAL A 26 18.59 7.58 -21.31
N GLY A 27 18.95 8.31 -22.38
CA GLY A 27 18.70 7.93 -23.77
C GLY A 27 19.62 6.83 -24.30
N TRP A 28 20.86 6.74 -23.84
CA TRP A 28 21.84 5.72 -24.26
C TRP A 28 21.71 4.41 -23.47
N TRP A 29 21.21 4.47 -22.22
CA TRP A 29 21.01 3.28 -21.38
C TRP A 29 19.68 2.54 -21.65
N MET A 30 18.74 3.14 -22.37
CA MET A 30 17.47 2.49 -22.65
C MET A 30 17.40 2.00 -24.09
N ASN A 31 17.90 0.81 -24.33
CA ASN A 31 17.57 -0.02 -25.48
C ASN A 31 16.02 -0.19 -25.55
N ASN A 32 15.48 -0.47 -26.74
CA ASN A 32 14.03 -0.68 -26.94
C ASN A 32 13.44 -1.71 -25.95
N GLN A 33 14.17 -2.74 -25.60
CA GLN A 33 13.78 -3.72 -24.57
C GLN A 33 13.64 -3.09 -23.19
N SER A 34 14.57 -2.21 -22.79
CA SER A 34 14.51 -1.52 -21.50
C SER A 34 13.34 -0.55 -21.42
N ARG A 35 12.99 0.11 -22.54
CA ARG A 35 11.80 0.97 -22.63
C ARG A 35 10.51 0.16 -22.50
N GLN A 36 10.41 -0.95 -23.21
CA GLN A 36 9.25 -1.83 -23.12
C GLN A 36 9.08 -2.37 -21.70
N ALA A 37 10.17 -2.85 -21.06
CA ALA A 37 10.18 -3.32 -19.69
C ALA A 37 9.70 -2.25 -18.68
N LEU A 38 10.12 -0.98 -18.87
CA LEU A 38 9.67 0.12 -18.03
C LEU A 38 8.15 0.37 -18.19
N TRP A 39 7.64 0.38 -19.43
CA TRP A 39 6.22 0.59 -19.68
C TRP A 39 5.36 -0.55 -19.14
N LEU A 40 5.83 -1.80 -19.20
CA LEU A 40 5.15 -2.94 -18.59
C LEU A 40 5.10 -2.79 -17.06
N ALA A 41 6.20 -2.41 -16.43
CA ALA A 41 6.24 -2.18 -14.98
C ALA A 41 5.33 -1.00 -14.56
N LEU A 42 5.29 0.09 -15.37
CA LEU A 42 4.36 1.21 -15.16
C LEU A 42 2.90 0.79 -15.33
N ALA A 43 2.57 -0.03 -16.32
CA ALA A 43 1.21 -0.53 -16.50
C ALA A 43 0.77 -1.39 -15.29
N GLY A 44 1.63 -2.27 -14.79
CA GLY A 44 1.38 -3.01 -13.57
C GLY A 44 1.22 -2.09 -12.35
N SER A 45 2.08 -1.07 -12.23
CA SER A 45 1.99 -0.03 -11.18
C SER A 45 0.63 0.68 -11.23
N ILE A 46 0.16 1.08 -12.40
CA ILE A 46 -1.16 1.72 -12.59
C ILE A 46 -2.30 0.79 -12.14
N VAL A 47 -2.23 -0.50 -12.46
CA VAL A 47 -3.22 -1.48 -11.97
C VAL A 47 -3.27 -1.47 -10.44
N LEU A 48 -2.11 -1.45 -9.76
CA LEU A 48 -2.05 -1.37 -8.31
C LEU A 48 -2.51 0.00 -7.77
N MET A 49 -2.22 1.11 -8.48
CA MET A 49 -2.77 2.43 -8.14
C MET A 49 -4.30 2.39 -8.09
N ILE A 50 -4.94 1.80 -9.10
CA ILE A 50 -6.41 1.72 -9.18
C ILE A 50 -6.96 0.86 -8.05
N GLY A 51 -6.50 -0.38 -7.90
CA GLY A 51 -7.04 -1.31 -6.92
C GLY A 51 -6.74 -0.92 -5.48
N MET A 52 -5.50 -0.54 -5.20
CA MET A 52 -5.05 -0.24 -3.84
C MET A 52 -5.23 1.24 -3.50
N GLY A 53 -4.71 2.15 -4.32
CA GLY A 53 -4.79 3.58 -4.07
C GLY A 53 -6.25 4.07 -4.04
N TYR A 54 -6.94 3.92 -5.15
CA TYR A 54 -8.31 4.39 -5.28
C TYR A 54 -9.34 3.45 -4.64
N GLY A 55 -9.28 2.14 -4.93
CA GLY A 55 -10.29 1.18 -4.46
C GLY A 55 -10.27 0.96 -2.94
N ARG A 56 -9.08 0.88 -2.37
CA ARG A 56 -8.91 0.56 -0.93
C ARG A 56 -8.69 1.82 -0.09
N PHE A 57 -7.72 2.63 -0.43
CA PHE A 57 -7.15 3.64 0.44
C PHE A 57 -7.71 5.06 0.25
N ALA A 58 -8.41 5.38 -0.86
CA ALA A 58 -9.04 6.69 -1.03
C ALA A 58 -10.10 6.99 0.04
N PHE A 59 -10.73 5.94 0.59
CA PHE A 59 -11.73 6.08 1.67
C PHE A 59 -11.18 6.83 2.89
N THR A 60 -9.92 6.62 3.24
CA THR A 60 -9.25 7.35 4.35
C THR A 60 -9.31 8.86 4.16
N GLY A 61 -9.13 9.34 2.92
CA GLY A 61 -9.20 10.77 2.61
C GLY A 61 -10.62 11.31 2.54
N VAL A 62 -11.59 10.50 2.05
CA VAL A 62 -13.00 10.94 1.89
C VAL A 62 -13.80 10.81 3.17
N LEU A 63 -13.43 9.89 4.08
CA LEU A 63 -14.18 9.59 5.30
C LEU A 63 -14.50 10.84 6.16
N PRO A 64 -13.55 11.77 6.43
CA PRO A 64 -13.88 12.96 7.22
C PRO A 64 -15.01 13.78 6.60
N LEU A 65 -15.03 13.93 5.28
CA LEU A 65 -16.09 14.67 4.58
C LEU A 65 -17.43 13.93 4.66
N MET A 66 -17.47 12.60 4.47
CA MET A 66 -18.68 11.79 4.61
C MET A 66 -19.29 11.87 6.02
N LEU A 67 -18.43 11.96 7.05
CA LEU A 67 -18.87 12.17 8.44
C LEU A 67 -19.48 13.57 8.62
N ASN A 68 -18.82 14.61 8.08
CA ASN A 68 -19.30 15.99 8.17
C ASN A 68 -20.61 16.22 7.40
N GLU A 69 -20.80 15.52 6.29
CA GLU A 69 -22.05 15.54 5.50
C GLU A 69 -23.17 14.70 6.12
N GLY A 70 -22.88 13.94 7.18
CA GLY A 70 -23.87 13.06 7.82
C GLY A 70 -24.25 11.82 6.99
N LEU A 71 -23.49 11.50 5.94
CA LEU A 71 -23.68 10.28 5.15
C LEU A 71 -23.33 9.01 5.93
N LEU A 72 -22.38 9.11 6.85
CA LEU A 72 -21.97 8.04 7.76
C LEU A 72 -21.79 8.60 9.17
N THR A 73 -22.14 7.82 10.16
CA THR A 73 -21.64 7.97 11.53
C THR A 73 -20.23 7.40 11.62
N LEU A 74 -19.47 7.76 12.66
CA LEU A 74 -18.14 7.19 12.89
C LEU A 74 -18.21 5.65 13.02
N HIS A 75 -19.28 5.12 13.64
CA HIS A 75 -19.50 3.68 13.76
C HIS A 75 -19.64 3.02 12.38
N GLU A 76 -20.46 3.58 11.50
CA GLU A 76 -20.65 3.08 10.14
C GLU A 76 -19.39 3.23 9.28
N GLY A 77 -18.62 4.32 9.47
CA GLY A 77 -17.31 4.51 8.87
C GLY A 77 -16.31 3.42 9.27
N ASN A 78 -16.30 3.03 10.57
CA ASN A 78 -15.50 1.93 11.08
C ASN A 78 -15.91 0.59 10.47
N LEU A 79 -17.22 0.33 10.35
CA LEU A 79 -17.73 -0.86 9.68
C LEU A 79 -17.37 -0.88 8.20
N ALA A 80 -17.45 0.24 7.50
CA ALA A 80 -17.09 0.36 6.08
C ALA A 80 -15.59 0.10 5.84
N ALA A 81 -14.72 0.59 6.74
CA ALA A 81 -13.29 0.29 6.70
C ALA A 81 -13.03 -1.21 6.94
N SER A 82 -13.61 -1.77 8.00
CA SER A 82 -13.45 -3.20 8.34
C SER A 82 -14.04 -4.12 7.28
N ALA A 83 -15.17 -3.76 6.67
CA ALA A 83 -15.78 -4.48 5.54
C ALA A 83 -14.83 -4.51 4.32
N ASN A 84 -14.13 -3.41 4.02
CA ASN A 84 -13.13 -3.38 2.97
C ASN A 84 -11.98 -4.36 3.27
N TYR A 85 -11.49 -4.42 4.50
CA TYR A 85 -10.43 -5.34 4.88
C TYR A 85 -10.89 -6.80 4.89
N ALA A 86 -12.14 -7.07 5.30
CA ALA A 86 -12.75 -8.40 5.18
C ALA A 86 -12.90 -8.82 3.71
N GLY A 87 -13.38 -7.93 2.86
CA GLY A 87 -13.43 -8.15 1.42
C GLY A 87 -12.06 -8.45 0.83
N TYR A 88 -11.03 -7.69 1.22
CA TYR A 88 -9.65 -7.94 0.79
C TYR A 88 -9.18 -9.35 1.15
N LEU A 89 -9.43 -9.79 2.37
CA LEU A 89 -9.10 -11.15 2.81
C LEU A 89 -9.82 -12.20 1.94
N VAL A 90 -11.11 -12.03 1.70
CA VAL A 90 -11.91 -12.94 0.84
C VAL A 90 -11.34 -12.94 -0.58
N GLY A 91 -11.09 -11.78 -1.18
CA GLY A 91 -10.51 -11.67 -2.53
C GLY A 91 -9.14 -12.34 -2.64
N ALA A 92 -8.28 -12.20 -1.63
CA ALA A 92 -6.98 -12.84 -1.59
C ALA A 92 -7.09 -14.38 -1.51
N LEU A 93 -8.02 -14.90 -0.71
CA LEU A 93 -8.26 -16.34 -0.58
C LEU A 93 -8.84 -16.94 -1.86
N LEU A 94 -9.74 -16.24 -2.55
CA LEU A 94 -10.31 -16.69 -3.84
C LEU A 94 -9.22 -16.84 -4.92
N LEU A 95 -8.17 -16.01 -4.88
CA LEU A 95 -7.10 -16.04 -5.85
C LEU A 95 -5.88 -16.90 -5.43
N ALA A 96 -5.92 -17.57 -4.31
CA ALA A 96 -4.80 -18.37 -3.79
C ALA A 96 -4.28 -19.44 -4.76
N ARG A 97 -5.05 -19.85 -5.77
CA ARG A 97 -4.70 -20.89 -6.77
C ARG A 97 -4.77 -20.39 -8.22
N VAL A 98 -4.80 -19.09 -8.43
CA VAL A 98 -4.90 -18.53 -9.78
C VAL A 98 -3.61 -18.75 -10.56
N GLN A 99 -3.76 -19.13 -11.84
CA GLN A 99 -2.64 -19.35 -12.76
C GLN A 99 -2.24 -18.03 -13.48
N PRO A 100 -0.95 -17.86 -13.84
CA PRO A 100 -0.44 -16.68 -14.54
C PRO A 100 -1.15 -16.36 -15.86
N GLY A 101 -1.66 -17.38 -16.58
CA GLY A 101 -2.38 -17.17 -17.83
C GLY A 101 -3.68 -16.37 -17.72
N ALA A 102 -4.32 -16.34 -16.54
CA ALA A 102 -5.51 -15.55 -16.28
C ALA A 102 -5.20 -14.09 -15.83
N ALA A 103 -3.93 -13.79 -15.54
CA ALA A 103 -3.53 -12.56 -14.86
C ALA A 103 -3.90 -11.28 -15.62
N THR A 104 -3.70 -11.24 -16.94
CA THR A 104 -4.09 -10.09 -17.79
C THR A 104 -5.58 -9.79 -17.67
N ARG A 105 -6.41 -10.81 -17.87
CA ARG A 105 -7.87 -10.67 -17.83
C ARG A 105 -8.35 -10.24 -16.43
N LEU A 106 -7.82 -10.86 -15.39
CA LEU A 106 -8.16 -10.53 -14.01
C LEU A 106 -7.75 -9.10 -13.65
N SER A 107 -6.56 -8.64 -14.07
CA SER A 107 -6.10 -7.27 -13.84
C SER A 107 -7.03 -6.24 -14.46
N ILE A 108 -7.44 -6.44 -15.72
CA ILE A 108 -8.32 -5.51 -16.43
C ILE A 108 -9.73 -5.52 -15.82
N ILE A 109 -10.30 -6.72 -15.58
CA ILE A 109 -11.65 -6.85 -15.03
C ILE A 109 -11.72 -6.26 -13.61
N SER A 110 -10.77 -6.62 -12.72
CA SER A 110 -10.78 -6.11 -11.36
C SER A 110 -10.57 -4.60 -11.28
N ALA A 111 -9.69 -4.04 -12.12
CA ALA A 111 -9.53 -2.59 -12.22
C ALA A 111 -10.81 -1.92 -12.72
N GLY A 112 -11.46 -2.45 -13.78
CA GLY A 112 -12.72 -1.93 -14.30
C GLY A 112 -13.85 -2.00 -13.28
N LEU A 113 -13.99 -3.13 -12.57
CA LEU A 113 -15.00 -3.26 -11.50
C LEU A 113 -14.68 -2.36 -10.29
N THR A 114 -13.41 -2.10 -9.99
CA THR A 114 -13.03 -1.11 -8.98
C THR A 114 -13.51 0.29 -9.39
N ILE A 115 -13.28 0.71 -10.64
CA ILE A 115 -13.76 1.98 -11.16
C ILE A 115 -15.29 2.04 -11.08
N ALA A 116 -16.00 0.99 -11.48
CA ALA A 116 -17.46 0.91 -11.37
C ALA A 116 -17.92 1.05 -9.90
N SER A 117 -17.25 0.40 -8.94
CA SER A 117 -17.58 0.50 -7.52
C SER A 117 -17.37 1.92 -6.97
N LEU A 118 -16.32 2.62 -7.40
CA LEU A 118 -16.09 4.03 -7.05
C LEU A 118 -17.19 4.92 -7.65
N ALA A 119 -17.55 4.70 -8.92
CA ALA A 119 -18.64 5.43 -9.56
C ALA A 119 -19.97 5.20 -8.85
N LEU A 120 -20.29 3.97 -8.42
CA LEU A 120 -21.50 3.66 -7.68
C LEU A 120 -21.58 4.40 -6.33
N LEU A 121 -20.44 4.60 -5.64
CA LEU A 121 -20.39 5.39 -4.39
C LEU A 121 -20.84 6.85 -4.60
N ALA A 122 -20.77 7.39 -5.84
CA ALA A 122 -21.24 8.73 -6.15
C ALA A 122 -22.78 8.88 -6.11
N TRP A 123 -23.55 7.80 -6.18
CA TRP A 123 -25.01 7.85 -6.18
C TRP A 123 -25.67 7.19 -4.97
N VAL A 124 -24.89 6.67 -4.05
CA VAL A 124 -25.39 5.93 -2.90
C VAL A 124 -25.32 6.78 -1.64
N SER A 125 -26.44 6.83 -0.90
CA SER A 125 -26.52 7.52 0.40
C SER A 125 -26.83 6.57 1.57
N SER A 126 -27.22 5.31 1.29
CA SER A 126 -27.49 4.32 2.35
C SER A 126 -26.18 3.80 2.96
N PRO A 127 -25.98 3.92 4.29
CA PRO A 127 -24.76 3.41 4.97
C PRO A 127 -24.49 1.94 4.68
N TRP A 128 -25.52 1.08 4.69
CA TRP A 128 -25.36 -0.36 4.44
C TRP A 128 -24.92 -0.66 3.01
N THR A 129 -25.39 0.11 2.03
CA THR A 129 -24.95 -0.02 0.64
C THR A 129 -23.52 0.45 0.49
N ILE A 130 -23.12 1.54 1.16
CA ILE A 130 -21.73 2.01 1.21
C ILE A 130 -20.83 0.93 1.82
N ILE A 131 -21.19 0.34 2.95
CA ILE A 131 -20.44 -0.75 3.62
C ILE A 131 -20.27 -1.94 2.67
N THR A 132 -21.35 -2.34 1.96
CA THR A 132 -21.31 -3.45 1.01
C THR A 132 -20.38 -3.14 -0.18
N LEU A 133 -20.47 -1.95 -0.77
CA LEU A 133 -19.57 -1.51 -1.85
C LEU A 133 -18.11 -1.46 -1.38
N ARG A 134 -17.87 -1.07 -0.13
CA ARG A 134 -16.54 -1.09 0.46
C ARG A 134 -16.00 -2.52 0.60
N ALA A 135 -16.82 -3.49 0.97
CA ALA A 135 -16.43 -4.90 1.00
C ALA A 135 -16.06 -5.41 -0.41
N VAL A 136 -16.89 -5.09 -1.41
CA VAL A 136 -16.62 -5.44 -2.82
C VAL A 136 -15.32 -4.77 -3.30
N ALA A 137 -15.14 -3.47 -3.06
CA ALA A 137 -13.91 -2.75 -3.41
C ALA A 137 -12.67 -3.37 -2.75
N GLY A 138 -12.80 -3.86 -1.51
CA GLY A 138 -11.76 -4.59 -0.81
C GLY A 138 -11.37 -5.88 -1.52
N ALA A 139 -12.35 -6.70 -1.91
CA ALA A 139 -12.10 -7.94 -2.66
C ALA A 139 -11.43 -7.65 -4.01
N LEU A 140 -11.93 -6.65 -4.74
CA LEU A 140 -11.35 -6.23 -6.00
C LEU A 140 -9.91 -5.71 -5.85
N SER A 141 -9.59 -5.01 -4.76
CA SER A 141 -8.23 -4.53 -4.51
C SER A 141 -7.24 -5.67 -4.28
N ALA A 142 -7.65 -6.74 -3.58
CA ALA A 142 -6.84 -7.94 -3.43
C ALA A 142 -6.62 -8.65 -4.78
N ILE A 143 -7.70 -8.80 -5.55
CA ILE A 143 -7.65 -9.39 -6.89
C ILE A 143 -6.69 -8.58 -7.78
N THR A 144 -6.80 -7.26 -7.77
CA THR A 144 -5.95 -6.36 -8.55
C THR A 144 -4.48 -6.46 -8.16
N LEU A 145 -4.17 -6.52 -6.85
CA LEU A 145 -2.80 -6.67 -6.36
C LEU A 145 -2.20 -8.00 -6.80
N ILE A 146 -2.93 -9.10 -6.61
CA ILE A 146 -2.43 -10.45 -6.95
C ILE A 146 -2.32 -10.61 -8.46
N ALA A 147 -3.35 -10.22 -9.21
CA ALA A 147 -3.36 -10.35 -10.67
C ALA A 147 -2.29 -9.48 -11.32
N GLY A 148 -2.12 -8.21 -10.89
CA GLY A 148 -1.07 -7.32 -11.37
C GLY A 148 0.33 -7.85 -11.08
N SER A 149 0.53 -8.44 -9.89
CA SER A 149 1.80 -9.07 -9.53
C SER A 149 2.08 -10.32 -10.39
N LEU A 150 1.10 -11.22 -10.55
CA LEU A 150 1.23 -12.40 -11.41
C LEU A 150 1.45 -12.02 -12.87
N TRP A 151 0.76 -10.97 -13.35
CA TRP A 151 0.91 -10.48 -14.72
C TRP A 151 2.33 -10.01 -14.99
N LEU A 152 2.87 -9.12 -14.16
CA LEU A 152 4.21 -8.57 -14.41
C LEU A 152 5.31 -9.59 -14.14
N LEU A 153 5.24 -10.26 -12.99
CA LEU A 153 6.36 -11.08 -12.50
C LEU A 153 6.41 -12.46 -13.16
N GLU A 154 5.25 -13.10 -13.35
CA GLU A 154 5.21 -14.49 -13.85
C GLU A 154 4.75 -14.57 -15.31
N HIS A 155 3.67 -13.86 -15.71
CA HIS A 155 3.17 -13.91 -17.07
C HIS A 155 4.11 -13.19 -18.05
N MET A 156 4.61 -11.99 -17.68
CA MET A 156 5.58 -11.23 -18.48
C MET A 156 7.04 -11.58 -18.13
N GLY A 157 7.30 -12.31 -17.04
CA GLY A 157 8.64 -12.70 -16.59
C GLY A 157 9.53 -11.52 -16.15
N HIS A 158 8.95 -10.36 -15.84
CA HIS A 158 9.69 -9.13 -15.57
C HIS A 158 9.90 -8.89 -14.07
N HIS A 159 10.73 -9.72 -13.43
CA HIS A 159 10.99 -9.65 -11.98
C HIS A 159 11.67 -8.35 -11.52
N HIS A 160 12.55 -7.76 -12.36
CA HIS A 160 13.21 -6.49 -12.04
C HIS A 160 12.24 -5.29 -11.97
N GLY A 161 11.04 -5.42 -12.52
CA GLY A 161 9.97 -4.42 -12.43
C GLY A 161 9.22 -4.40 -11.10
N ALA A 162 9.44 -5.37 -10.21
CA ALA A 162 8.72 -5.49 -8.94
C ALA A 162 8.75 -4.21 -8.05
N PRO A 163 9.88 -3.52 -7.87
CA PRO A 163 9.90 -2.29 -7.07
C PRO A 163 8.98 -1.20 -7.63
N LEU A 164 8.96 -1.03 -8.96
CA LEU A 164 8.10 -0.04 -9.62
C LEU A 164 6.62 -0.47 -9.58
N LEU A 165 6.34 -1.77 -9.75
CA LEU A 165 5.00 -2.33 -9.59
C LEU A 165 4.42 -1.96 -8.23
N TYR A 166 5.13 -2.29 -7.15
CA TYR A 166 4.64 -2.06 -5.78
C TYR A 166 4.68 -0.59 -5.35
N ALA A 167 5.54 0.24 -5.95
CA ALA A 167 5.48 1.69 -5.79
C ALA A 167 4.12 2.27 -6.22
N GLY A 168 3.41 1.59 -7.13
CA GLY A 168 2.05 1.92 -7.53
C GLY A 168 1.06 2.02 -6.37
N VAL A 169 1.23 1.23 -5.31
CA VAL A 169 0.38 1.34 -4.11
C VAL A 169 0.53 2.72 -3.47
N GLY A 170 1.77 3.14 -3.18
CA GLY A 170 2.06 4.44 -2.58
C GLY A 170 1.71 5.62 -3.51
N LEU A 171 2.06 5.52 -4.79
CA LEU A 171 1.71 6.53 -5.78
C LEU A 171 0.20 6.67 -5.95
N GLY A 172 -0.54 5.56 -5.90
CA GLY A 172 -2.00 5.56 -5.96
C GLY A 172 -2.63 6.25 -4.75
N ILE A 173 -2.08 6.03 -3.54
CA ILE A 173 -2.50 6.73 -2.33
C ILE A 173 -2.21 8.24 -2.48
N PHE A 174 -1.01 8.61 -2.92
CA PHE A 174 -0.61 10.00 -3.11
C PHE A 174 -1.52 10.73 -4.11
N ILE A 175 -1.69 10.17 -5.32
CA ILE A 175 -2.48 10.81 -6.38
C ILE A 175 -3.97 10.88 -6.01
N SER A 176 -4.53 9.82 -5.39
CA SER A 176 -5.93 9.85 -4.96
C SER A 176 -6.15 10.86 -3.83
N ALA A 177 -5.21 10.97 -2.88
CA ALA A 177 -5.30 11.95 -1.80
C ALA A 177 -5.23 13.39 -2.32
N GLU A 178 -4.29 13.71 -3.21
CA GLU A 178 -4.22 15.05 -3.82
C GLU A 178 -5.44 15.35 -4.69
N GLY A 179 -6.01 14.35 -5.38
CA GLY A 179 -7.28 14.49 -6.08
C GLY A 179 -8.46 14.79 -5.15
N ILE A 180 -8.50 14.17 -3.96
CA ILE A 180 -9.49 14.45 -2.93
C ILE A 180 -9.30 15.86 -2.35
N ALA A 181 -8.05 16.26 -2.04
CA ALA A 181 -7.73 17.61 -1.56
C ALA A 181 -8.14 18.70 -2.58
N LEU A 182 -7.91 18.44 -3.89
CA LEU A 182 -8.42 19.30 -4.96
C LEU A 182 -9.96 19.35 -4.95
N GLY A 183 -10.63 18.23 -4.76
CA GLY A 183 -12.10 18.19 -4.61
C GLY A 183 -12.59 19.04 -3.44
N HIS A 184 -11.90 19.00 -2.28
CA HIS A 184 -12.21 19.84 -1.13
C HIS A 184 -12.00 21.34 -1.47
N ALA A 185 -10.90 21.68 -2.12
CA ALA A 185 -10.63 23.06 -2.54
C ALA A 185 -11.69 23.62 -3.52
N LEU A 186 -12.30 22.73 -4.32
CA LEU A 186 -13.41 23.06 -5.22
C LEU A 186 -14.79 22.94 -4.54
N SER A 187 -14.83 22.70 -3.23
CA SER A 187 -16.07 22.54 -2.44
C SER A 187 -17.00 21.43 -2.98
N LEU A 188 -16.41 20.36 -3.52
CA LEU A 188 -17.16 19.22 -3.99
C LEU A 188 -17.69 18.38 -2.82
N THR A 189 -18.87 17.79 -2.97
CA THR A 189 -19.41 16.83 -2.03
C THR A 189 -18.64 15.50 -2.08
N SER A 190 -18.75 14.68 -1.03
CA SER A 190 -18.09 13.36 -1.01
C SER A 190 -18.52 12.49 -2.19
N GLN A 191 -19.77 12.57 -2.62
CA GLN A 191 -20.29 11.87 -3.81
C GLN A 191 -19.60 12.34 -5.09
N GLN A 192 -19.42 13.65 -5.28
CA GLN A 192 -18.71 14.21 -6.43
C GLN A 192 -17.21 13.83 -6.40
N ILE A 193 -16.60 13.76 -5.23
CA ILE A 193 -15.23 13.30 -5.05
C ILE A 193 -15.10 11.81 -5.43
N TRP A 194 -16.06 10.97 -5.08
CA TRP A 194 -16.05 9.57 -5.54
C TRP A 194 -16.15 9.47 -7.06
N LEU A 195 -16.95 10.31 -7.71
CA LEU A 195 -17.00 10.38 -9.18
C LEU A 195 -15.67 10.85 -9.77
N LEU A 196 -15.03 11.88 -9.19
CA LEU A 196 -13.70 12.33 -9.58
C LEU A 196 -12.67 11.20 -9.47
N CYS A 197 -12.66 10.45 -8.36
CA CYS A 197 -11.81 9.28 -8.18
C CYS A 197 -12.05 8.21 -9.25
N ALA A 198 -13.32 7.94 -9.61
CA ALA A 198 -13.66 6.99 -10.66
C ALA A 198 -13.16 7.45 -12.05
N LEU A 199 -13.31 8.73 -12.38
CA LEU A 199 -12.83 9.31 -13.63
C LEU A 199 -11.30 9.26 -13.73
N CYS A 200 -10.58 9.65 -12.67
CA CYS A 200 -9.12 9.58 -12.61
C CYS A 200 -8.62 8.13 -12.76
N ALA A 201 -9.24 7.18 -12.03
CA ALA A 201 -8.91 5.76 -12.13
C ALA A 201 -9.21 5.19 -13.53
N GLY A 202 -10.31 5.64 -14.16
CA GLY A 202 -10.67 5.29 -15.56
C GLY A 202 -9.64 5.78 -16.56
N LEU A 203 -9.18 7.03 -16.41
CA LEU A 203 -8.12 7.59 -17.25
C LEU A 203 -6.81 6.80 -17.07
N LEU A 204 -6.43 6.47 -15.84
CA LEU A 204 -5.24 5.64 -15.57
C LEU A 204 -5.35 4.27 -16.26
N LEU A 205 -6.51 3.61 -16.18
CA LEU A 205 -6.71 2.33 -16.87
C LEU A 205 -6.60 2.48 -18.40
N ALA A 206 -7.18 3.54 -18.97
CA ALA A 206 -7.09 3.82 -20.41
C ALA A 206 -5.63 4.02 -20.86
N LEU A 207 -4.79 4.65 -20.04
CA LEU A 207 -3.35 4.81 -20.31
C LEU A 207 -2.58 3.47 -20.24
N ALA A 208 -2.98 2.55 -19.35
CA ALA A 208 -2.28 1.29 -19.12
C ALA A 208 -2.73 0.16 -20.05
N ILE A 209 -3.97 0.20 -20.57
CA ILE A 209 -4.63 -0.95 -21.20
C ILE A 209 -3.86 -1.54 -22.38
N ARG A 210 -3.25 -0.69 -23.22
CA ARG A 210 -2.45 -1.14 -24.38
C ARG A 210 -1.26 -2.01 -23.95
N TRP A 211 -0.64 -1.68 -22.82
CA TRP A 211 0.52 -2.42 -22.30
C TRP A 211 0.10 -3.70 -21.57
N LEU A 212 -1.07 -3.68 -20.91
CA LEU A 212 -1.65 -4.86 -20.30
C LEU A 212 -2.03 -5.93 -21.33
N LEU A 213 -2.42 -5.51 -22.54
CA LEU A 213 -2.76 -6.39 -23.66
C LEU A 213 -1.55 -6.83 -24.49
N THR A 214 -0.33 -6.39 -24.13
CA THR A 214 0.89 -6.84 -24.82
C THR A 214 1.09 -8.34 -24.58
N PRO A 215 1.25 -9.15 -25.66
CA PRO A 215 1.52 -10.58 -25.50
C PRO A 215 2.86 -10.80 -24.80
N PRO A 216 2.98 -11.85 -23.95
CA PRO A 216 4.26 -12.19 -23.35
C PRO A 216 5.27 -12.53 -24.45
N ALA A 217 6.50 -12.04 -24.34
CA ALA A 217 7.59 -12.53 -25.16
C ALA A 217 7.76 -14.02 -24.90
N ALA A 218 8.06 -14.80 -25.95
CA ALA A 218 8.30 -16.25 -25.82
C ALA A 218 9.46 -16.46 -24.82
N LEU A 219 9.13 -16.71 -23.57
CA LEU A 219 10.12 -16.90 -22.51
C LEU A 219 10.59 -18.35 -22.54
N VAL A 220 11.89 -18.52 -22.64
CA VAL A 220 12.55 -19.76 -22.24
C VAL A 220 12.19 -19.97 -20.76
N ARG A 221 11.35 -20.97 -20.48
CA ARG A 221 11.05 -21.39 -19.10
C ARG A 221 12.37 -21.86 -18.47
N VAL A 222 12.97 -20.98 -17.68
CA VAL A 222 13.98 -21.43 -16.74
C VAL A 222 13.23 -22.18 -15.64
N SER A 223 13.23 -23.51 -15.77
CA SER A 223 12.74 -24.39 -14.70
C SER A 223 13.65 -24.18 -13.50
N HIS A 224 13.17 -23.43 -12.52
CA HIS A 224 13.77 -23.48 -11.19
C HIS A 224 13.58 -24.91 -10.67
N VAL A 225 14.66 -25.68 -10.66
CA VAL A 225 14.73 -26.93 -9.94
C VAL A 225 14.60 -26.58 -8.46
N GLU A 226 13.42 -26.81 -7.91
CA GLU A 226 13.19 -26.73 -6.47
C GLU A 226 13.97 -27.88 -5.82
N THR A 227 15.13 -27.59 -5.29
CA THR A 227 15.85 -28.50 -4.39
C THR A 227 15.05 -28.55 -3.09
N SER A 228 14.21 -29.57 -2.95
CA SER A 228 13.54 -29.90 -1.70
C SER A 228 14.58 -30.41 -0.71
N LEU A 229 14.92 -29.55 0.27
CA LEU A 229 15.63 -29.99 1.48
C LEU A 229 14.61 -30.57 2.46
N PRO A 230 14.92 -31.73 3.10
CA PRO A 230 14.00 -32.37 4.03
C PRO A 230 13.98 -31.61 5.37
N ALA A 231 12.82 -31.44 5.79
CA ALA A 231 12.34 -31.12 6.93
C ALA A 231 12.37 -30.82 8.25
N SER A 232 11.47 -30.31 8.68
CA SER A 232 10.63 -30.28 9.90
C SER A 232 11.32 -30.72 11.20
N GLY A 233 12.00 -29.74 11.81
CA GLY A 233 12.22 -29.74 13.26
C GLY A 233 11.16 -28.91 13.97
N SER A 234 10.96 -29.12 15.27
CA SER A 234 10.10 -28.31 16.15
C SER A 234 10.41 -26.82 16.05
N ASP A 235 11.63 -26.44 15.75
CA ASP A 235 12.11 -25.05 15.63
C ASP A 235 11.56 -24.36 14.37
N THR A 236 11.43 -25.06 13.25
CA THR A 236 10.84 -24.50 12.04
C THR A 236 9.36 -24.17 12.23
N ARG A 237 8.60 -25.05 12.89
CA ARG A 237 7.20 -24.79 13.21
C ARG A 237 7.04 -23.59 14.14
N ARG A 238 7.92 -23.44 15.12
CA ARG A 238 7.94 -22.25 16.01
C ARG A 238 8.26 -20.97 15.22
N ALA A 239 9.23 -21.01 14.31
CA ALA A 239 9.58 -19.88 13.47
C ALA A 239 8.39 -19.47 12.56
N ALA A 240 7.69 -20.44 11.96
CA ALA A 240 6.51 -20.18 11.16
C ALA A 240 5.38 -19.50 11.95
N TRP A 241 5.01 -20.07 13.13
CA TRP A 241 3.99 -19.47 14.00
C TRP A 241 4.38 -18.08 14.50
N ARG A 242 5.66 -17.86 14.81
CA ARG A 242 6.17 -16.55 15.21
C ARG A 242 6.00 -15.54 14.07
N LEU A 243 6.39 -15.89 12.85
CA LEU A 243 6.22 -15.00 11.69
C LEU A 243 4.75 -14.68 11.41
N LEU A 244 3.84 -15.65 11.57
CA LEU A 244 2.40 -15.44 11.47
C LEU A 244 1.90 -14.42 12.48
N MET A 245 2.29 -14.56 13.75
CA MET A 245 1.90 -13.64 14.82
C MET A 245 2.46 -12.23 14.58
N VAL A 246 3.73 -12.13 14.23
CA VAL A 246 4.38 -10.84 13.88
C VAL A 246 3.62 -10.14 12.76
N TYR A 247 3.26 -10.88 11.72
CA TYR A 247 2.60 -10.30 10.56
C TYR A 247 1.15 -9.86 10.86
N GLY A 248 0.43 -10.64 11.67
CA GLY A 248 -0.91 -10.28 12.16
C GLY A 248 -0.89 -9.02 13.03
N LEU A 249 0.05 -8.94 13.98
CA LEU A 249 0.25 -7.77 14.84
C LEU A 249 0.66 -6.53 14.02
N ALA A 250 1.50 -6.70 13.00
CA ALA A 250 1.86 -5.61 12.10
C ALA A 250 0.66 -5.12 11.29
N GLY A 251 -0.21 -6.04 10.83
CA GLY A 251 -1.47 -5.70 10.16
C GLY A 251 -2.39 -4.87 11.04
N PHE A 252 -2.52 -5.21 12.32
CA PHE A 252 -3.29 -4.43 13.29
C PHE A 252 -2.62 -3.08 13.59
N GLY A 253 -1.30 -3.07 13.78
CA GLY A 253 -0.58 -1.90 14.27
C GLY A 253 -0.57 -0.71 13.31
N TYR A 254 -0.43 -0.94 11.99
CA TYR A 254 -0.38 0.19 11.06
C TYR A 254 -1.76 0.70 10.65
N ILE A 255 -2.78 -0.20 10.67
CA ILE A 255 -4.06 0.07 10.01
C ILE A 255 -4.87 1.16 10.70
N ILE A 256 -4.69 1.34 12.02
CA ILE A 256 -5.37 2.39 12.79
C ILE A 256 -4.91 3.76 12.27
N THR A 257 -3.61 4.00 12.17
CA THR A 257 -3.09 5.23 11.57
C THR A 257 -3.52 5.35 10.10
N ALA A 258 -3.41 4.29 9.30
CA ALA A 258 -3.79 4.31 7.90
C ALA A 258 -5.29 4.57 7.66
N THR A 259 -6.16 4.32 8.66
CA THR A 259 -7.61 4.56 8.53
C THR A 259 -7.99 5.97 8.99
N TYR A 260 -7.34 6.49 10.05
CA TYR A 260 -7.81 7.69 10.74
C TYR A 260 -6.85 8.89 10.68
N LEU A 261 -5.72 8.77 9.98
CA LEU A 261 -4.70 9.82 9.96
C LEU A 261 -5.24 11.23 9.64
N PRO A 262 -6.11 11.44 8.62
CA PRO A 262 -6.70 12.75 8.38
C PRO A 262 -7.62 13.21 9.52
N LEU A 263 -8.28 12.31 10.24
CA LEU A 263 -9.18 12.63 11.35
C LEU A 263 -8.44 13.15 12.60
N PHE A 264 -7.16 12.78 12.78
CA PHE A 264 -6.38 13.22 13.94
C PHE A 264 -6.17 14.73 13.99
N LEU A 265 -6.28 15.42 12.86
CA LEU A 265 -6.10 16.87 12.73
C LEU A 265 -7.35 17.63 12.30
N SER A 266 -8.47 16.96 12.05
CA SER A 266 -9.68 17.60 11.51
C SER A 266 -10.27 18.73 12.39
N GLY A 267 -9.84 18.86 13.65
CA GLY A 267 -10.23 19.96 14.55
C GLY A 267 -9.13 21.00 14.82
N SER A 268 -7.90 20.77 14.37
CA SER A 268 -6.72 21.55 14.82
C SER A 268 -6.12 22.45 13.75
N LEU A 269 -6.40 22.23 12.47
CA LEU A 269 -5.80 22.97 11.36
C LEU A 269 -6.86 23.80 10.62
N GLN A 270 -6.70 25.13 10.65
CA GLN A 270 -7.52 26.06 9.86
C GLN A 270 -6.94 26.34 8.46
N SER A 271 -5.67 26.00 8.21
CA SER A 271 -4.94 26.46 7.01
C SER A 271 -4.47 25.34 6.05
N VAL A 272 -4.49 24.07 6.46
CA VAL A 272 -4.01 22.94 5.65
C VAL A 272 -5.02 21.81 5.68
N ASP A 273 -5.41 21.30 4.50
CA ASP A 273 -6.31 20.16 4.42
C ASP A 273 -5.61 18.90 5.00
N PRO A 274 -6.21 18.25 6.02
CA PRO A 274 -5.65 17.05 6.63
C PRO A 274 -5.41 15.88 5.64
N VAL A 275 -6.05 15.88 4.48
CA VAL A 275 -5.86 14.88 3.43
C VAL A 275 -4.45 14.87 2.85
N HIS A 276 -3.74 16.03 2.89
CA HIS A 276 -2.32 16.09 2.50
C HIS A 276 -1.41 15.21 3.38
N LEU A 277 -1.80 14.93 4.64
CA LEU A 277 -1.07 13.95 5.46
C LEU A 277 -1.17 12.54 4.87
N TRP A 278 -2.34 12.23 4.31
CA TRP A 278 -2.55 10.95 3.64
C TRP A 278 -1.77 10.87 2.32
N ALA A 279 -1.64 11.99 1.62
CA ALA A 279 -0.76 12.09 0.46
C ALA A 279 0.72 11.85 0.83
N LEU A 280 1.20 12.47 1.93
CA LEU A 280 2.56 12.24 2.44
C LEU A 280 2.81 10.78 2.84
N PHE A 281 1.82 10.12 3.44
CA PHE A 281 1.88 8.68 3.72
C PHE A 281 2.10 7.89 2.42
N GLY A 282 1.33 8.18 1.36
CA GLY A 282 1.47 7.54 0.06
C GLY A 282 2.82 7.80 -0.59
N LEU A 283 3.29 9.05 -0.54
CA LEU A 283 4.59 9.44 -1.07
C LEU A 283 5.75 8.70 -0.39
N ALA A 284 5.69 8.54 0.94
CA ALA A 284 6.68 7.77 1.69
C ALA A 284 6.59 6.26 1.41
N ALA A 285 5.39 5.75 1.15
CA ALA A 285 5.17 4.33 0.83
C ALA A 285 5.72 3.94 -0.54
N ALA A 286 5.70 4.84 -1.51
CA ALA A 286 6.12 4.55 -2.89
C ALA A 286 7.56 4.00 -2.99
N PRO A 287 8.63 4.60 -2.42
CA PRO A 287 9.98 4.08 -2.47
C PRO A 287 10.25 2.97 -1.42
N SER A 288 9.32 2.72 -0.48
CA SER A 288 9.59 1.88 0.70
C SER A 288 9.98 0.45 0.35
N CYS A 289 9.30 -0.18 -0.64
CA CYS A 289 9.62 -1.55 -1.05
C CYS A 289 11.06 -1.68 -1.53
N LEU A 290 11.54 -0.74 -2.36
CA LEU A 290 12.91 -0.74 -2.87
C LEU A 290 13.92 -0.54 -1.74
N ILE A 291 13.69 0.46 -0.90
CA ILE A 291 14.62 0.82 0.19
C ILE A 291 14.71 -0.33 1.20
N TRP A 292 13.58 -0.88 1.65
CA TRP A 292 13.58 -2.00 2.60
C TRP A 292 14.16 -3.28 2.01
N HIS A 293 13.98 -3.53 0.71
CA HIS A 293 14.68 -4.62 0.03
C HIS A 293 16.20 -4.48 0.12
N MET A 294 16.74 -3.29 -0.19
CA MET A 294 18.18 -3.02 -0.05
C MET A 294 18.67 -3.15 1.39
N LEU A 295 17.85 -2.70 2.36
CA LEU A 295 18.19 -2.80 3.78
C LEU A 295 18.19 -4.27 4.28
N VAL A 296 17.32 -5.12 3.74
CA VAL A 296 17.36 -6.58 4.01
C VAL A 296 18.66 -7.20 3.52
N LEU A 297 19.12 -6.83 2.31
CA LEU A 297 20.37 -7.32 1.78
C LEU A 297 21.57 -6.88 2.64
N LYS A 298 21.52 -5.70 3.25
CA LYS A 298 22.60 -5.15 4.08
C LYS A 298 22.58 -5.66 5.53
N TRP A 299 21.38 -5.77 6.14
CA TRP A 299 21.24 -6.05 7.59
C TRP A 299 20.75 -7.45 7.88
N GLY A 300 20.28 -8.18 6.87
CA GLY A 300 19.56 -9.44 7.02
C GLY A 300 18.12 -9.25 7.49
N TYR A 301 17.33 -10.32 7.34
CA TYR A 301 15.90 -10.35 7.64
C TYR A 301 15.55 -9.84 9.05
N ARG A 302 16.17 -10.43 10.09
CA ARG A 302 15.84 -10.14 11.49
C ARG A 302 16.02 -8.67 11.85
N GLN A 303 17.19 -8.11 11.56
CA GLN A 303 17.49 -6.71 11.88
C GLN A 303 16.63 -5.74 11.07
N ALA A 304 16.40 -6.02 9.79
CA ALA A 304 15.58 -5.19 8.93
C ALA A 304 14.13 -5.17 9.43
N LEU A 305 13.53 -6.33 9.74
CA LEU A 305 12.14 -6.40 10.22
C LEU A 305 11.99 -5.79 11.60
N THR A 306 12.91 -6.05 12.54
CA THR A 306 12.87 -5.42 13.87
C THR A 306 12.90 -3.90 13.75
N ARG A 307 13.84 -3.34 12.98
CA ARG A 307 13.95 -1.88 12.78
C ARG A 307 12.75 -1.30 12.08
N ASN A 308 12.21 -2.00 11.07
CA ASN A 308 10.99 -1.59 10.37
C ASN A 308 9.82 -1.46 11.36
N LEU A 309 9.59 -2.47 12.20
CA LEU A 309 8.49 -2.49 13.18
C LEU A 309 8.68 -1.43 14.28
N LEU A 310 9.92 -1.18 14.74
CA LEU A 310 10.20 -0.14 15.72
C LEU A 310 9.95 1.26 15.15
N VAL A 311 10.40 1.53 13.92
CA VAL A 311 10.15 2.79 13.22
C VAL A 311 8.64 2.97 12.99
N GLN A 312 7.93 1.89 12.64
CA GLN A 312 6.48 1.93 12.48
C GLN A 312 5.75 2.21 13.81
N ALA A 313 6.17 1.57 14.91
CA ALA A 313 5.62 1.81 16.25
C ALA A 313 5.83 3.27 16.69
N LEU A 314 7.03 3.82 16.43
CA LEU A 314 7.31 5.23 16.66
C LEU A 314 6.36 6.12 15.84
N GLY A 315 6.20 5.84 14.54
CA GLY A 315 5.29 6.60 13.68
C GLY A 315 3.85 6.56 14.17
N VAL A 316 3.37 5.40 14.61
CA VAL A 316 1.99 5.21 15.09
C VAL A 316 1.72 5.98 16.39
N ILE A 317 2.68 6.06 17.31
CA ILE A 317 2.46 6.71 18.63
C ILE A 317 2.54 8.24 18.57
N LEU A 318 3.20 8.82 17.57
CA LEU A 318 3.44 10.27 17.50
C LEU A 318 2.17 11.11 17.61
N PRO A 319 1.03 10.83 16.92
CA PRO A 319 -0.18 11.64 17.05
C PRO A 319 -0.80 11.59 18.45
N ALA A 320 -0.56 10.49 19.21
CA ALA A 320 -1.00 10.40 20.60
C ALA A 320 -0.14 11.21 21.57
N CYS A 321 1.13 11.50 21.21
CA CYS A 321 2.02 12.35 22.00
C CYS A 321 1.69 13.84 21.79
N SER A 322 1.33 14.22 20.57
CA SER A 322 0.91 15.59 20.23
C SER A 322 0.10 15.60 18.94
N ALA A 323 -1.04 16.30 18.97
CA ALA A 323 -1.87 16.55 17.78
C ALA A 323 -1.30 17.69 16.90
N SER A 324 -0.02 18.06 17.03
CA SER A 324 0.61 19.07 16.19
C SER A 324 0.85 18.56 14.78
N LEU A 325 0.85 19.49 13.81
CA LEU A 325 1.12 19.17 12.39
C LEU A 325 2.43 18.41 12.22
N LEU A 326 3.50 18.81 12.94
CA LEU A 326 4.81 18.16 12.84
C LEU A 326 4.74 16.66 13.22
N PHE A 327 4.08 16.34 14.34
CA PHE A 327 3.95 14.95 14.81
C PHE A 327 3.11 14.10 13.86
N CYS A 328 2.05 14.67 13.28
CA CYS A 328 1.22 13.99 12.30
C CYS A 328 1.94 13.81 10.95
N VAL A 329 2.72 14.79 10.50
CA VAL A 329 3.59 14.67 9.31
C VAL A 329 4.63 13.58 9.51
N LEU A 330 5.32 13.57 10.64
CA LEU A 330 6.30 12.51 10.95
C LEU A 330 5.63 11.13 11.04
N SER A 331 4.44 11.06 11.63
CA SER A 331 3.64 9.81 11.65
C SER A 331 3.32 9.34 10.24
N ALA A 332 2.80 10.21 9.38
CA ALA A 332 2.49 9.90 7.98
C ALA A 332 3.71 9.33 7.25
N LEU A 333 4.85 10.00 7.36
CA LEU A 333 6.08 9.59 6.70
C LEU A 333 6.62 8.26 7.25
N LEU A 334 6.69 8.08 8.58
CA LEU A 334 7.26 6.88 9.20
C LEU A 334 6.37 5.65 8.98
N VAL A 335 5.05 5.79 9.15
CA VAL A 335 4.12 4.67 8.93
C VAL A 335 4.03 4.33 7.44
N GLY A 336 3.93 5.34 6.56
CA GLY A 336 3.94 5.15 5.12
C GLY A 336 5.21 4.44 4.63
N PHE A 337 6.38 4.89 5.10
CA PHE A 337 7.67 4.30 4.74
C PHE A 337 7.84 2.84 5.22
N THR A 338 7.13 2.42 6.25
CA THR A 338 7.35 1.10 6.89
C THR A 338 6.30 0.06 6.54
N PHE A 339 5.04 0.43 6.22
CA PHE A 339 3.98 -0.56 6.06
C PHE A 339 4.20 -1.51 4.88
N MET A 340 4.61 -1.00 3.71
CA MET A 340 4.99 -1.86 2.58
C MET A 340 6.35 -2.53 2.80
N GLY A 341 7.21 -1.92 3.60
CA GLY A 341 8.47 -2.51 4.04
C GLY A 341 8.26 -3.82 4.82
N THR A 342 7.30 -3.85 5.75
CA THR A 342 6.93 -5.08 6.49
C THR A 342 6.58 -6.21 5.51
N VAL A 343 5.77 -5.94 4.50
CA VAL A 343 5.39 -6.92 3.47
C VAL A 343 6.60 -7.40 2.69
N THR A 344 7.44 -6.46 2.23
CA THR A 344 8.65 -6.73 1.43
C THR A 344 9.65 -7.61 2.18
N ILE A 345 9.78 -7.41 3.50
CA ILE A 345 10.71 -8.16 4.34
C ILE A 345 10.15 -9.55 4.69
N ALA A 346 8.87 -9.62 5.05
CA ALA A 346 8.26 -10.83 5.62
C ALA A 346 7.93 -11.91 4.57
N LEU A 347 7.47 -11.53 3.37
CA LEU A 347 7.03 -12.50 2.36
C LEU A 347 8.13 -13.44 1.83
N PRO A 348 9.38 -12.99 1.56
CA PRO A 348 10.44 -13.90 1.16
C PRO A 348 10.77 -14.94 2.25
N LYS A 349 10.75 -14.53 3.53
CA LYS A 349 10.95 -15.45 4.66
C LYS A 349 9.81 -16.46 4.77
N ALA A 350 8.56 -16.03 4.54
CA ALA A 350 7.41 -16.93 4.48
C ALA A 350 7.55 -17.99 3.38
N LYS A 351 8.00 -17.55 2.19
CA LYS A 351 8.24 -18.47 1.06
C LYS A 351 9.31 -19.49 1.41
N SER A 352 10.38 -19.13 2.09
CA SER A 352 11.42 -20.06 2.52
C SER A 352 10.92 -21.07 3.56
N LEU A 353 9.96 -20.69 4.41
CA LEU A 353 9.36 -21.57 5.41
C LEU A 353 8.23 -22.45 4.84
N SER A 354 7.63 -22.09 3.70
CA SER A 354 6.47 -22.81 3.14
C SER A 354 6.77 -24.24 2.73
N HIS A 355 8.02 -24.57 2.39
CA HIS A 355 8.46 -25.94 2.11
C HIS A 355 8.68 -26.81 3.36
N GLN A 356 8.62 -26.21 4.55
CA GLN A 356 8.97 -26.84 5.82
C GLN A 356 7.78 -26.98 6.77
N VAL A 357 6.60 -26.54 6.35
CA VAL A 357 5.34 -26.63 7.11
C VAL A 357 4.24 -27.29 6.29
N SER A 358 3.29 -27.95 6.96
CA SER A 358 2.21 -28.70 6.33
C SER A 358 1.05 -27.84 5.81
N PHE A 359 1.09 -26.51 6.00
CA PHE A 359 0.06 -25.58 5.58
C PHE A 359 0.61 -24.48 4.68
N ASN A 360 -0.27 -23.85 3.90
CA ASN A 360 0.13 -22.74 3.02
C ASN A 360 0.48 -21.50 3.86
N MET A 361 1.79 -21.28 4.03
CA MET A 361 2.33 -20.19 4.86
C MET A 361 1.91 -18.80 4.36
N ILE A 362 1.88 -18.57 3.04
CA ILE A 362 1.50 -17.27 2.47
C ILE A 362 0.02 -17.00 2.70
N ALA A 363 -0.83 -18.00 2.52
CA ALA A 363 -2.27 -17.87 2.79
C ALA A 363 -2.55 -17.60 4.27
N ALA A 364 -1.86 -18.31 5.17
CA ALA A 364 -1.99 -18.10 6.62
C ALA A 364 -1.51 -16.70 7.04
N MET A 365 -0.41 -16.21 6.47
CA MET A 365 0.06 -14.84 6.70
C MET A 365 -0.96 -13.80 6.22
N THR A 366 -1.48 -13.97 5.01
CA THR A 366 -2.51 -13.06 4.46
C THR A 366 -3.76 -13.06 5.34
N ALA A 367 -4.17 -14.24 5.83
CA ALA A 367 -5.32 -14.37 6.72
C ALA A 367 -5.11 -13.63 8.05
N LEU A 368 -3.99 -13.86 8.75
CA LEU A 368 -3.72 -13.20 10.02
C LEU A 368 -3.52 -11.68 9.87
N TYR A 369 -2.86 -11.26 8.81
CA TYR A 369 -2.72 -9.84 8.49
C TYR A 369 -4.09 -9.18 8.26
N GLY A 370 -4.95 -9.86 7.48
CA GLY A 370 -6.33 -9.43 7.25
C GLY A 370 -7.16 -9.37 8.53
N VAL A 371 -7.03 -10.36 9.41
CA VAL A 371 -7.69 -10.34 10.73
C VAL A 371 -7.23 -9.13 11.55
N GLY A 372 -5.92 -8.85 11.59
CA GLY A 372 -5.39 -7.65 12.25
C GLY A 372 -5.98 -6.37 11.68
N GLN A 373 -6.07 -6.26 10.36
CA GLN A 373 -6.66 -5.09 9.68
C GLN A 373 -8.15 -4.93 9.95
N ILE A 374 -8.92 -6.02 9.99
CA ILE A 374 -10.36 -5.99 10.32
C ILE A 374 -10.57 -5.55 11.77
N ALA A 375 -9.77 -6.09 12.68
CA ALA A 375 -9.85 -5.77 14.10
C ALA A 375 -9.49 -4.31 14.41
N GLY A 376 -8.57 -3.70 13.64
CA GLY A 376 -8.08 -2.34 13.87
C GLY A 376 -9.19 -1.29 14.00
N PRO A 377 -10.00 -1.03 12.95
CA PRO A 377 -11.07 -0.04 13.02
C PRO A 377 -12.16 -0.38 14.03
N LEU A 378 -12.47 -1.67 14.23
CA LEU A 378 -13.48 -2.09 15.22
C LEU A 378 -13.03 -1.78 16.64
N ILE A 379 -11.78 -2.12 16.98
CA ILE A 379 -11.19 -1.84 18.31
C ILE A 379 -11.00 -0.33 18.49
N ALA A 380 -10.53 0.38 17.45
CA ALA A 380 -10.39 1.83 17.51
C ALA A 380 -11.72 2.54 17.73
N GLY A 381 -12.79 2.07 17.07
CA GLY A 381 -14.14 2.60 17.28
C GLY A 381 -14.67 2.34 18.69
N ALA A 382 -14.50 1.13 19.23
CA ALA A 382 -14.90 0.79 20.59
C ALA A 382 -14.14 1.61 21.64
N LEU A 383 -12.82 1.77 21.49
CA LEU A 383 -12.01 2.58 22.38
C LEU A 383 -12.35 4.07 22.30
N TYR A 384 -12.68 4.57 21.08
CA TYR A 384 -13.12 5.95 20.89
C TYR A 384 -14.46 6.23 21.60
N GLN A 385 -15.42 5.30 21.57
CA GLN A 385 -16.69 5.45 22.30
C GLN A 385 -16.49 5.59 23.81
N ILE A 386 -15.47 4.94 24.39
CA ILE A 386 -15.16 4.99 25.83
C ILE A 386 -14.36 6.25 26.18
N ALA A 387 -13.37 6.61 25.38
CA ALA A 387 -12.37 7.63 25.73
C ALA A 387 -12.59 8.98 25.01
N ALA A 388 -13.52 9.07 24.08
CA ALA A 388 -13.73 10.22 23.17
C ALA A 388 -12.42 10.68 22.47
N SER A 389 -11.47 9.75 22.31
CA SER A 389 -10.15 10.00 21.74
C SER A 389 -9.62 8.75 21.03
N PHE A 390 -8.80 8.94 19.97
CA PHE A 390 -8.08 7.85 19.31
C PHE A 390 -6.79 7.44 20.04
N ASN A 391 -6.34 8.17 21.07
CA ASN A 391 -5.08 7.88 21.77
C ASN A 391 -5.00 6.45 22.30
N PRO A 392 -6.04 5.87 22.96
CA PRO A 392 -5.98 4.47 23.41
C PRO A 392 -5.77 3.47 22.27
N ALA A 393 -6.37 3.74 21.10
CA ALA A 393 -6.20 2.89 19.92
C ALA A 393 -4.77 2.98 19.35
N LEU A 394 -4.18 4.18 19.35
CA LEU A 394 -2.78 4.38 18.93
C LEU A 394 -1.80 3.71 19.90
N TYR A 395 -2.06 3.75 21.22
CA TYR A 395 -1.25 3.01 22.21
C TYR A 395 -1.34 1.50 22.00
N ALA A 396 -2.54 0.97 21.76
CA ALA A 396 -2.74 -0.46 21.49
C ALA A 396 -2.01 -0.88 20.19
N ALA A 397 -2.08 -0.06 19.14
CA ALA A 397 -1.40 -0.30 17.89
C ALA A 397 0.13 -0.27 18.02
N ALA A 398 0.67 0.73 18.73
CA ALA A 398 2.11 0.83 18.99
C ALA A 398 2.60 -0.36 19.85
N LEU A 399 1.85 -0.75 20.88
CA LEU A 399 2.16 -1.92 21.71
C LEU A 399 2.19 -3.20 20.86
N ALA A 400 1.24 -3.41 19.98
CA ALA A 400 1.22 -4.57 19.08
C ALA A 400 2.48 -4.62 18.19
N LEU A 401 2.92 -3.48 17.64
CA LEU A 401 4.14 -3.39 16.86
C LEU A 401 5.40 -3.62 17.69
N LEU A 402 5.45 -3.13 18.91
CA LEU A 402 6.56 -3.39 19.84
C LEU A 402 6.64 -4.88 20.24
N ILE A 403 5.50 -5.52 20.50
CA ILE A 403 5.44 -6.97 20.74
C ILE A 403 5.94 -7.72 19.49
N ALA A 404 5.49 -7.33 18.31
CA ALA A 404 5.95 -7.92 17.03
C ALA A 404 7.47 -7.77 16.86
N ALA A 405 8.02 -6.58 17.14
CA ALA A 405 9.46 -6.32 17.06
C ALA A 405 10.24 -7.18 18.07
N GLY A 406 9.75 -7.33 19.32
CA GLY A 406 10.32 -8.20 20.33
C GLY A 406 10.33 -9.68 19.93
N LEU A 407 9.23 -10.16 19.32
CA LEU A 407 9.15 -11.53 18.80
C LEU A 407 10.19 -11.79 17.69
N VAL A 408 10.44 -10.83 16.80
CA VAL A 408 11.49 -10.95 15.78
C VAL A 408 12.88 -10.87 16.39
N PHE A 409 13.09 -9.95 17.33
CA PHE A 409 14.41 -9.76 17.98
C PHE A 409 14.86 -11.00 18.76
N THR A 410 13.94 -11.70 19.41
CA THR A 410 14.21 -12.92 20.19
C THR A 410 14.36 -14.18 19.33
N GLU A 411 14.20 -14.09 17.99
CA GLU A 411 14.44 -15.22 17.09
C GLU A 411 15.91 -15.63 17.13
N ARG A 412 16.21 -16.85 17.60
CA ARG A 412 17.57 -17.39 17.59
C ARG A 412 18.04 -17.53 16.14
N GLN A 413 19.27 -17.14 15.86
CA GLN A 413 19.91 -17.47 14.58
C GLN A 413 20.13 -18.99 14.59
N ALA A 414 19.39 -19.70 13.74
CA ALA A 414 19.65 -21.09 13.45
C ALA A 414 20.75 -21.23 12.39
#